data_38b2ed8fa560deb48e7bb2cdec84a3e0
#
_entry.id   38b2ed8fa560deb48e7bb2cdec84a3e0
#
_cell.length_a   1.000
_cell.length_b   1.000
_cell.length_c   1.000
_cell.angle_alpha   90.00
_cell.angle_beta   90.00
_cell.angle_gamma   90.00
#
_symmetry.space_group_name_H-M   'P 1'
#
loop_
_entity.id
_entity.type
_entity.pdbx_description
1 polymer ?
#
loop_
_entity_poly.entity_id
_entity_poly.type
_entity_poly.pdbx_seq_one_letter_code
_entity_poly.pdbx_strand_id
1 'polypeptide(L)'
;MTIDHSSINTRPINTREDIKLSNAQIAWRAAQDITDGAYVNLGIGFPEMVARYQPPGRQAIFHTENGILNFGEPPAAGEEDWDLINAGKKAVTLKPGAAFFHHADSFAMVRGGHLDVAILGAYQVAQSGDLANWRVGSKGVPAVGGAMDLVHGAKQVCVITEHVTKTGEPKLVETCTFPLTGVACITRVYTSHAVIDIVKGRFVLREKLAAMSQEELQAMTGAPLHVEGPVGDLVVPKL
;
A
#
# COMPACT_ATOMS: atom_id res chain seq x y z
N MET A 1 -7.12 -21.14 0.08
CA MET A 1 -7.92 -21.07 -1.18
C MET A 1 -7.02 -20.38 -2.19
N THR A 2 -6.34 -21.16 -2.99
CA THR A 2 -5.44 -20.63 -4.04
C THR A 2 -6.32 -19.92 -5.08
N ILE A 3 -6.09 -18.64 -5.30
CA ILE A 3 -6.83 -17.91 -6.35
C ILE A 3 -6.33 -18.45 -7.68
N ASP A 4 -7.23 -19.06 -8.47
CA ASP A 4 -6.92 -19.50 -9.82
C ASP A 4 -6.71 -18.27 -10.71
N HIS A 5 -5.45 -17.98 -11.00
CA HIS A 5 -5.04 -16.85 -11.85
C HIS A 5 -5.31 -17.08 -13.35
N SER A 6 -5.71 -18.30 -13.77
CA SER A 6 -5.93 -18.63 -15.19
C SER A 6 -7.20 -18.00 -15.78
N SER A 7 -8.11 -17.49 -14.94
CA SER A 7 -9.40 -16.90 -15.33
C SER A 7 -9.55 -15.41 -15.02
N ILE A 8 -8.46 -14.69 -14.72
CA ILE A 8 -8.52 -13.26 -14.43
C ILE A 8 -8.88 -12.50 -15.72
N ASN A 9 -10.18 -12.26 -15.91
CA ASN A 9 -10.68 -11.46 -17.02
C ASN A 9 -10.45 -9.97 -16.71
N THR A 10 -9.34 -9.43 -17.18
CA THR A 10 -9.03 -8.00 -17.08
C THR A 10 -9.88 -7.23 -18.10
N ARG A 11 -10.99 -6.67 -17.68
CA ARG A 11 -11.75 -5.70 -18.48
C ARG A 11 -11.55 -4.30 -17.88
N PRO A 12 -11.46 -3.27 -18.73
CA PRO A 12 -11.50 -1.89 -18.23
C PRO A 12 -12.82 -1.66 -17.48
N ILE A 13 -12.75 -1.00 -16.33
CA ILE A 13 -13.91 -0.64 -15.52
C ILE A 13 -14.63 0.48 -16.25
N ASN A 14 -15.79 0.18 -16.83
CA ASN A 14 -16.45 1.06 -17.81
C ASN A 14 -17.92 1.33 -17.50
N THR A 15 -18.42 1.00 -16.31
CA THR A 15 -19.81 1.22 -15.92
C THR A 15 -19.93 2.19 -14.76
N ARG A 16 -21.07 2.91 -14.65
CA ARG A 16 -21.35 3.83 -13.53
C ARG A 16 -21.35 3.14 -12.15
N GLU A 17 -21.45 1.82 -12.08
CA GLU A 17 -21.34 1.03 -10.86
C GLU A 17 -19.89 0.85 -10.39
N ASP A 18 -18.92 1.04 -11.30
CA ASP A 18 -17.48 0.87 -11.06
C ASP A 18 -16.78 2.25 -10.90
N ILE A 19 -17.43 3.21 -10.22
CA ILE A 19 -16.90 4.58 -10.05
C ILE A 19 -15.61 4.60 -9.21
N LYS A 20 -15.32 3.53 -8.47
CA LYS A 20 -14.08 3.38 -7.69
C LYS A 20 -13.65 1.92 -7.55
N LEU A 21 -12.35 1.71 -7.38
CA LEU A 21 -11.81 0.40 -7.02
C LEU A 21 -12.21 0.01 -5.60
N SER A 22 -12.47 -1.29 -5.39
CA SER A 22 -12.52 -1.88 -4.06
C SER A 22 -11.12 -1.94 -3.43
N ASN A 23 -11.04 -2.12 -2.12
CA ASN A 23 -9.77 -2.33 -1.43
C ASN A 23 -8.99 -3.52 -1.98
N ALA A 24 -9.67 -4.59 -2.37
CA ALA A 24 -9.07 -5.76 -3.00
C ALA A 24 -8.40 -5.40 -4.33
N GLN A 25 -9.06 -4.60 -5.17
CA GLN A 25 -8.55 -4.16 -6.46
C GLN A 25 -7.37 -3.19 -6.34
N ILE A 26 -7.39 -2.26 -5.36
CA ILE A 26 -6.26 -1.38 -5.08
C ILE A 26 -5.05 -2.22 -4.64
N ALA A 27 -5.26 -3.18 -3.72
CA ALA A 27 -4.20 -4.07 -3.25
C ALA A 27 -3.65 -4.95 -4.38
N TRP A 28 -4.52 -5.45 -5.26
CA TRP A 28 -4.10 -6.19 -6.46
C TRP A 28 -3.22 -5.33 -7.35
N ARG A 29 -3.64 -4.08 -7.65
CA ARG A 29 -2.85 -3.17 -8.50
C ARG A 29 -1.49 -2.87 -7.90
N ALA A 30 -1.42 -2.60 -6.60
CA ALA A 30 -0.15 -2.35 -5.90
C ALA A 30 0.78 -3.58 -5.96
N ALA A 31 0.24 -4.79 -5.83
CA ALA A 31 1.01 -6.03 -5.92
C ALA A 31 1.68 -6.24 -7.28
N GLN A 32 1.09 -5.71 -8.38
CA GLN A 32 1.65 -5.86 -9.73
C GLN A 32 2.99 -5.11 -9.91
N ASP A 33 3.28 -4.11 -9.10
CA ASP A 33 4.53 -3.34 -9.18
C ASP A 33 5.64 -3.90 -8.28
N ILE A 34 5.34 -4.91 -7.45
CA ILE A 34 6.36 -5.58 -6.62
C ILE A 34 7.21 -6.48 -7.53
N THR A 35 8.52 -6.25 -7.51
CA THR A 35 9.47 -7.05 -8.27
C THR A 35 9.70 -8.42 -7.63
N ASP A 36 10.08 -9.41 -8.45
CA ASP A 36 10.45 -10.73 -7.96
C ASP A 36 11.65 -10.65 -7.00
N GLY A 37 11.60 -11.39 -5.91
CA GLY A 37 12.64 -11.41 -4.88
C GLY A 37 12.70 -10.18 -3.98
N ALA A 38 11.82 -9.18 -4.15
CA ALA A 38 11.82 -7.97 -3.33
C ALA A 38 11.51 -8.28 -1.86
N TYR A 39 12.22 -7.62 -0.96
CA TYR A 39 11.92 -7.61 0.48
C TYR A 39 10.86 -6.54 0.77
N VAL A 40 9.70 -6.97 1.23
CA VAL A 40 8.49 -6.12 1.34
C VAL A 40 7.94 -6.12 2.74
N ASN A 41 7.74 -4.94 3.32
CA ASN A 41 6.96 -4.76 4.54
C ASN A 41 5.57 -4.22 4.18
N LEU A 42 4.55 -4.78 4.81
CA LEU A 42 3.16 -4.37 4.66
C LEU A 42 2.64 -3.81 5.99
N GLY A 43 2.15 -2.58 5.94
CA GLY A 43 1.47 -1.96 7.07
C GLY A 43 0.22 -2.74 7.48
N ILE A 44 -0.16 -2.61 8.74
CA ILE A 44 -1.30 -3.31 9.35
C ILE A 44 -2.62 -2.93 8.65
N GLY A 45 -3.49 -3.91 8.46
CA GLY A 45 -4.85 -3.73 7.94
C GLY A 45 -4.93 -3.75 6.42
N PHE A 46 -5.29 -2.66 5.77
CA PHE A 46 -5.49 -2.61 4.32
C PHE A 46 -4.25 -3.05 3.52
N PRO A 47 -3.02 -2.59 3.81
CA PRO A 47 -1.82 -3.01 3.09
C PRO A 47 -1.55 -4.52 3.13
N GLU A 48 -1.93 -5.24 4.17
CA GLU A 48 -1.71 -6.69 4.27
C GLU A 48 -2.39 -7.47 3.13
N MET A 49 -3.45 -6.92 2.53
CA MET A 49 -4.14 -7.56 1.41
C MET A 49 -3.25 -7.72 0.18
N VAL A 50 -2.21 -6.90 0.03
CA VAL A 50 -1.27 -6.95 -1.11
C VAL A 50 -0.59 -8.31 -1.21
N ALA A 51 -0.29 -8.97 -0.08
CA ALA A 51 0.35 -10.28 -0.06
C ALA A 51 -0.43 -11.36 -0.83
N ARG A 52 -1.77 -11.22 -0.94
CA ARG A 52 -2.65 -12.18 -1.60
C ARG A 52 -2.64 -12.12 -3.13
N TYR A 53 -2.09 -11.04 -3.70
CA TYR A 53 -2.25 -10.72 -5.11
C TYR A 53 -0.95 -10.68 -5.89
N GLN A 54 0.07 -11.41 -5.43
CA GLN A 54 1.33 -11.48 -6.15
C GLN A 54 1.12 -12.08 -7.56
N PRO A 55 1.74 -11.49 -8.59
CA PRO A 55 1.68 -12.05 -9.93
C PRO A 55 2.23 -13.48 -9.98
N PRO A 56 1.66 -14.36 -10.80
CA PRO A 56 2.21 -15.71 -11.02
C PRO A 56 3.69 -15.66 -11.43
N GLY A 57 4.50 -16.51 -10.80
CA GLY A 57 5.94 -16.58 -11.08
C GLY A 57 6.78 -15.51 -10.41
N ARG A 58 6.19 -14.61 -9.62
CA ARG A 58 6.90 -13.65 -8.77
C ARG A 58 6.72 -14.02 -7.30
N GLN A 59 7.79 -13.92 -6.54
CA GLN A 59 7.77 -14.18 -5.10
C GLN A 59 8.42 -13.02 -4.36
N ALA A 60 7.62 -12.20 -3.69
CA ALA A 60 8.14 -11.27 -2.71
C ALA A 60 8.46 -11.99 -1.40
N ILE A 61 9.47 -11.50 -0.72
CA ILE A 61 9.89 -11.96 0.61
C ILE A 61 9.28 -11.00 1.62
N PHE A 62 8.18 -11.40 2.25
CA PHE A 62 7.49 -10.55 3.20
C PHE A 62 8.21 -10.55 4.54
N HIS A 63 8.38 -9.34 5.06
CA HIS A 63 8.96 -9.03 6.35
C HIS A 63 7.86 -8.53 7.30
N THR A 64 7.88 -8.98 8.54
CA THR A 64 7.07 -8.40 9.61
C THR A 64 7.96 -7.84 10.71
N GLU A 65 7.62 -6.66 11.22
CA GLU A 65 8.44 -5.94 12.21
C GLU A 65 8.59 -6.68 13.54
N ASN A 66 7.69 -7.61 13.87
CA ASN A 66 7.80 -8.44 15.07
C ASN A 66 8.82 -9.59 14.94
N GLY A 67 9.40 -9.82 13.75
CA GLY A 67 10.55 -10.70 13.60
C GLY A 67 10.35 -11.96 12.76
N ILE A 68 9.54 -11.90 11.70
CA ILE A 68 9.41 -13.01 10.75
C ILE A 68 9.76 -12.52 9.35
N LEU A 69 10.54 -13.30 8.62
CA LEU A 69 10.83 -13.11 7.22
C LEU A 69 10.29 -14.29 6.41
N ASN A 70 9.78 -14.02 5.22
CA ASN A 70 9.25 -15.00 4.26
C ASN A 70 8.05 -15.79 4.81
N PHE A 71 7.13 -15.10 5.47
CA PHE A 71 5.85 -15.70 5.86
C PHE A 71 4.93 -15.88 4.64
N GLY A 72 3.99 -16.81 4.77
CA GLY A 72 3.01 -17.16 3.76
C GLY A 72 1.62 -16.59 4.04
N GLU A 73 0.63 -17.18 3.35
CA GLU A 73 -0.77 -16.84 3.54
C GLU A 73 -1.28 -17.24 4.95
N PRO A 74 -2.42 -16.68 5.39
CA PRO A 74 -3.08 -17.16 6.60
C PRO A 74 -3.36 -18.67 6.51
N PRO A 75 -3.26 -19.42 7.62
CA PRO A 75 -3.64 -20.83 7.67
C PRO A 75 -5.15 -21.00 7.40
N ALA A 76 -5.58 -22.24 7.14
CA ALA A 76 -7.00 -22.55 7.09
C ALA A 76 -7.67 -22.29 8.44
N ALA A 77 -8.97 -21.98 8.42
CA ALA A 77 -9.71 -21.71 9.65
C ALA A 77 -9.68 -22.94 10.58
N GLY A 78 -9.26 -22.73 11.83
CA GLY A 78 -9.07 -23.77 12.84
C GLY A 78 -7.69 -24.42 12.86
N GLU A 79 -6.77 -24.01 11.97
CA GLU A 79 -5.37 -24.45 11.93
C GLU A 79 -4.41 -23.34 12.37
N GLU A 80 -4.94 -22.28 12.97
CA GLU A 80 -4.14 -21.13 13.41
C GLU A 80 -3.19 -21.53 14.54
N ASP A 81 -1.90 -21.25 14.36
CA ASP A 81 -0.91 -21.21 15.41
C ASP A 81 -0.79 -19.77 15.94
N TRP A 82 -1.30 -19.54 17.15
CA TRP A 82 -1.32 -18.20 17.75
C TRP A 82 0.05 -17.73 18.29
N ASP A 83 1.04 -18.61 18.32
CA ASP A 83 2.44 -18.24 18.55
C ASP A 83 3.13 -17.79 17.25
N LEU A 84 2.49 -18.03 16.10
CA LEU A 84 2.98 -17.66 14.77
C LEU A 84 2.09 -16.58 14.13
N ILE A 85 2.31 -15.34 14.56
CA ILE A 85 1.50 -14.19 14.13
C ILE A 85 2.37 -13.08 13.52
N ASN A 86 1.80 -12.34 12.56
CA ASN A 86 2.43 -11.13 12.05
C ASN A 86 2.27 -9.94 13.01
N ALA A 87 2.86 -8.79 12.66
CA ALA A 87 2.75 -7.55 13.45
C ALA A 87 1.29 -7.05 13.59
N GLY A 88 0.40 -7.41 12.66
CA GLY A 88 -1.04 -7.16 12.72
C GLY A 88 -1.83 -8.13 13.60
N LYS A 89 -1.15 -9.02 14.33
CA LYS A 89 -1.73 -10.06 15.20
C LYS A 89 -2.62 -11.05 14.43
N LYS A 90 -2.28 -11.34 13.19
CA LYS A 90 -2.93 -12.35 12.37
C LYS A 90 -2.02 -13.56 12.23
N ALA A 91 -2.60 -14.76 12.39
CA ALA A 91 -1.89 -15.99 12.14
C ALA A 91 -1.38 -16.06 10.70
N VAL A 92 -0.16 -16.55 10.52
CA VAL A 92 0.51 -16.72 9.23
C VAL A 92 1.07 -18.11 9.10
N THR A 93 1.33 -18.54 7.87
CA THR A 93 2.13 -19.73 7.59
C THR A 93 3.57 -19.35 7.28
N LEU A 94 4.47 -20.31 7.22
CA LEU A 94 5.86 -20.10 6.82
C LEU A 94 6.11 -20.71 5.44
N LYS A 95 6.83 -19.96 4.60
CA LYS A 95 7.35 -20.50 3.33
C LYS A 95 8.72 -21.14 3.56
N PRO A 96 9.17 -22.05 2.68
CA PRO A 96 10.55 -22.55 2.71
C PRO A 96 11.56 -21.42 2.72
N GLY A 97 12.53 -21.46 3.66
CA GLY A 97 13.51 -20.39 3.87
C GLY A 97 13.02 -19.26 4.77
N ALA A 98 11.88 -19.40 5.42
CA ALA A 98 11.44 -18.46 6.44
C ALA A 98 12.43 -18.41 7.60
N ALA A 99 12.58 -17.23 8.22
CA ALA A 99 13.48 -17.03 9.35
C ALA A 99 12.80 -16.21 10.45
N PHE A 100 13.17 -16.52 11.69
CA PHE A 100 12.81 -15.74 12.88
C PHE A 100 14.01 -14.96 13.37
N PHE A 101 13.78 -13.76 13.85
CA PHE A 101 14.81 -12.90 14.43
C PHE A 101 14.22 -12.00 15.50
N HIS A 102 15.09 -11.45 16.32
CA HIS A 102 14.68 -10.56 17.39
C HIS A 102 14.09 -9.26 16.84
N HIS A 103 13.09 -8.71 17.53
CA HIS A 103 12.43 -7.46 17.15
C HIS A 103 13.42 -6.30 16.89
N ALA A 104 14.49 -6.20 17.68
CA ALA A 104 15.54 -5.19 17.46
C ALA A 104 16.28 -5.41 16.13
N ASP A 105 16.54 -6.67 15.74
CA ASP A 105 17.18 -7.00 14.46
C ASP A 105 16.26 -6.66 13.29
N SER A 106 14.95 -6.84 13.47
CA SER A 106 13.93 -6.41 12.49
C SER A 106 14.09 -4.92 12.16
N PHE A 107 14.14 -4.06 13.17
CA PHE A 107 14.31 -2.63 12.98
C PHE A 107 15.72 -2.25 12.52
N ALA A 108 16.75 -3.02 12.87
CA ALA A 108 18.09 -2.86 12.32
C ALA A 108 18.11 -3.13 10.81
N MET A 109 17.39 -4.16 10.33
CA MET A 109 17.21 -4.42 8.89
C MET A 109 16.48 -3.29 8.19
N VAL A 110 15.41 -2.77 8.79
CA VAL A 110 14.66 -1.62 8.25
C VAL A 110 15.58 -0.41 8.12
N ARG A 111 16.21 0.02 9.20
CA ARG A 111 17.11 1.21 9.25
C ARG A 111 18.36 1.04 8.39
N GLY A 112 18.81 -0.20 8.21
CA GLY A 112 19.95 -0.56 7.35
C GLY A 112 19.63 -0.51 5.85
N GLY A 113 18.38 -0.19 5.44
CA GLY A 113 17.99 -0.10 4.03
C GLY A 113 17.83 -1.47 3.35
N HIS A 114 17.56 -2.52 4.12
CA HIS A 114 17.42 -3.89 3.59
C HIS A 114 16.00 -4.19 3.08
N LEU A 115 15.03 -3.31 3.28
CA LEU A 115 13.71 -3.42 2.68
C LEU A 115 13.68 -2.70 1.33
N ASP A 116 13.21 -3.38 0.29
CA ASP A 116 13.04 -2.79 -1.03
C ASP A 116 11.79 -1.92 -1.09
N VAL A 117 10.70 -2.40 -0.49
CA VAL A 117 9.41 -1.71 -0.51
C VAL A 117 8.72 -1.77 0.86
N ALA A 118 8.20 -0.64 1.31
CA ALA A 118 7.19 -0.58 2.36
C ALA A 118 5.87 -0.07 1.78
N ILE A 119 4.76 -0.76 2.04
CA ILE A 119 3.42 -0.35 1.61
C ILE A 119 2.58 -0.04 2.84
N LEU A 120 2.13 1.19 2.96
CA LEU A 120 1.43 1.71 4.14
C LEU A 120 0.04 2.25 3.78
N GLY A 121 -0.85 2.29 4.76
CA GLY A 121 -2.08 3.08 4.66
C GLY A 121 -1.84 4.55 5.00
N ALA A 122 -2.75 5.45 4.57
CA ALA A 122 -2.65 6.87 4.86
C ALA A 122 -4.00 7.48 5.24
N TYR A 123 -3.94 8.49 6.11
CA TYR A 123 -5.01 9.48 6.29
C TYR A 123 -4.84 10.63 5.31
N GLN A 124 -3.61 11.13 5.15
CA GLN A 124 -3.24 12.13 4.15
C GLN A 124 -1.84 11.86 3.59
N VAL A 125 -1.65 12.21 2.32
CA VAL A 125 -0.35 12.28 1.65
C VAL A 125 -0.24 13.66 1.01
N ALA A 126 0.83 14.40 1.30
CA ALA A 126 1.08 15.68 0.66
C ALA A 126 1.82 15.50 -0.68
N GLN A 127 1.70 16.48 -1.57
CA GLN A 127 2.42 16.50 -2.85
C GLN A 127 3.95 16.48 -2.68
N SER A 128 4.46 16.97 -1.53
CA SER A 128 5.86 16.87 -1.13
C SER A 128 6.34 15.44 -0.84
N GLY A 129 5.42 14.49 -0.66
CA GLY A 129 5.68 13.14 -0.19
C GLY A 129 5.60 12.97 1.32
N ASP A 130 5.10 13.96 2.05
CA ASP A 130 4.87 13.82 3.48
C ASP A 130 3.71 12.85 3.73
N LEU A 131 3.85 12.03 4.77
CA LEU A 131 2.86 11.05 5.19
C LEU A 131 2.29 11.38 6.56
N ALA A 132 0.96 11.34 6.66
CA ALA A 132 0.23 11.33 7.92
C ALA A 132 -0.67 10.09 7.99
N ASN A 133 -0.34 9.12 8.88
CA ASN A 133 -1.07 7.86 8.94
C ASN A 133 -1.32 7.30 10.34
N TRP A 134 -0.96 8.03 11.40
CA TRP A 134 -1.05 7.47 12.74
C TRP A 134 -2.06 8.15 13.65
N ARG A 135 -2.46 9.40 13.35
CA ARG A 135 -3.39 10.17 14.19
C ARG A 135 -4.31 11.06 13.37
N VAL A 136 -5.60 11.04 13.72
CA VAL A 136 -6.61 11.97 13.23
C VAL A 136 -7.26 12.66 14.44
N GLY A 137 -7.17 13.99 14.49
CA GLY A 137 -7.73 14.76 15.60
C GLY A 137 -7.01 14.52 16.94
N SER A 138 -7.74 14.78 18.06
CA SER A 138 -7.18 14.72 19.43
C SER A 138 -7.69 13.54 20.26
N LYS A 139 -8.56 12.69 19.71
CA LYS A 139 -9.19 11.58 20.45
C LYS A 139 -8.33 10.31 20.42
N GLY A 140 -8.28 9.63 21.57
CA GLY A 140 -7.60 8.35 21.74
C GLY A 140 -6.12 8.48 22.13
N VAL A 141 -5.47 7.33 22.33
CA VAL A 141 -4.02 7.22 22.56
C VAL A 141 -3.43 6.57 21.30
N PRO A 142 -3.10 7.34 20.29
CA PRO A 142 -2.55 6.81 19.07
C PRO A 142 -1.11 6.34 19.29
N ALA A 143 -0.74 5.26 18.63
CA ALA A 143 0.63 4.79 18.58
C ALA A 143 1.12 4.87 17.12
N VAL A 144 2.27 5.48 16.90
CA VAL A 144 2.90 5.55 15.58
C VAL A 144 3.46 4.19 15.16
N GLY A 145 3.75 3.31 16.14
CA GLY A 145 4.36 2.00 15.88
C GLY A 145 5.69 2.12 15.14
N GLY A 146 5.99 1.15 14.29
CA GLY A 146 7.20 1.13 13.45
C GLY A 146 7.12 1.97 12.18
N ALA A 147 6.03 2.71 11.95
CA ALA A 147 5.83 3.41 10.68
C ALA A 147 6.92 4.44 10.39
N MET A 148 7.42 5.16 11.41
CA MET A 148 8.51 6.14 11.23
C MET A 148 9.80 5.50 10.75
N ASP A 149 10.15 4.32 11.26
CA ASP A 149 11.32 3.59 10.82
C ASP A 149 11.14 3.06 9.37
N LEU A 150 9.95 2.53 9.07
CA LEU A 150 9.63 2.00 7.73
C LEU A 150 9.75 3.08 6.65
N VAL A 151 9.23 4.28 6.89
CA VAL A 151 9.25 5.37 5.89
C VAL A 151 10.63 5.97 5.67
N HIS A 152 11.57 5.79 6.60
CA HIS A 152 12.93 6.25 6.45
C HIS A 152 13.92 5.16 6.03
N GLY A 153 13.60 3.90 6.32
CA GLY A 153 14.52 2.79 6.08
C GLY A 153 14.27 2.02 4.79
N ALA A 154 13.04 1.96 4.29
CA ALA A 154 12.74 1.27 3.03
C ALA A 154 13.23 2.10 1.82
N LYS A 155 13.74 1.41 0.77
CA LYS A 155 14.22 2.06 -0.46
C LYS A 155 13.09 2.74 -1.23
N GLN A 156 11.89 2.17 -1.18
CA GLN A 156 10.67 2.73 -1.76
C GLN A 156 9.53 2.64 -0.76
N VAL A 157 8.80 3.74 -0.59
CA VAL A 157 7.61 3.76 0.26
C VAL A 157 6.39 4.10 -0.58
N CYS A 158 5.44 3.17 -0.60
CA CYS A 158 4.18 3.31 -1.31
C CYS A 158 3.02 3.43 -0.33
N VAL A 159 1.98 4.12 -0.75
CA VAL A 159 0.72 4.20 -0.02
C VAL A 159 -0.38 3.52 -0.80
N ILE A 160 -1.25 2.76 -0.10
CA ILE A 160 -2.55 2.34 -0.62
C ILE A 160 -3.65 2.97 0.23
N THR A 161 -4.62 3.63 -0.40
CA THR A 161 -5.70 4.33 0.31
C THR A 161 -6.90 4.61 -0.60
N GLU A 162 -8.06 4.93 -0.02
CA GLU A 162 -9.14 5.59 -0.75
C GLU A 162 -8.67 6.99 -1.21
N HIS A 163 -9.16 7.49 -2.35
CA HIS A 163 -8.77 8.79 -2.87
C HIS A 163 -9.32 9.94 -2.03
N VAL A 164 -10.54 9.76 -1.52
CA VAL A 164 -11.23 10.70 -0.64
C VAL A 164 -11.69 10.02 0.65
N THR A 165 -12.04 10.81 1.65
CA THR A 165 -12.68 10.33 2.86
C THR A 165 -14.13 9.92 2.60
N LYS A 166 -14.79 9.31 3.60
CA LYS A 166 -16.23 8.99 3.52
C LYS A 166 -17.12 10.22 3.35
N THR A 167 -16.61 11.39 3.71
CA THR A 167 -17.25 12.70 3.58
C THR A 167 -16.88 13.44 2.29
N GLY A 168 -16.07 12.82 1.42
CA GLY A 168 -15.65 13.38 0.14
C GLY A 168 -14.42 14.28 0.18
N GLU A 169 -13.77 14.43 1.34
CA GLU A 169 -12.58 15.26 1.47
C GLU A 169 -11.35 14.57 0.86
N PRO A 170 -10.49 15.31 0.12
CA PRO A 170 -9.27 14.76 -0.45
C PRO A 170 -8.32 14.18 0.61
N LYS A 171 -7.73 13.01 0.31
CA LYS A 171 -6.62 12.46 1.08
C LYS A 171 -5.26 12.79 0.49
N LEU A 172 -5.21 13.12 -0.79
CA LEU A 172 -4.05 13.67 -1.46
C LEU A 172 -4.16 15.19 -1.39
N VAL A 173 -3.26 15.84 -0.69
CA VAL A 173 -3.36 17.24 -0.29
C VAL A 173 -2.10 18.03 -0.65
N GLU A 174 -2.20 19.35 -0.66
CA GLU A 174 -1.03 20.20 -0.84
C GLU A 174 -0.08 20.08 0.35
N THR A 175 -0.63 20.15 1.56
CA THR A 175 0.09 20.02 2.83
C THR A 175 -0.76 19.18 3.80
N CYS A 176 -0.13 18.23 4.49
CA CYS A 176 -0.81 17.45 5.52
C CYS A 176 -1.23 18.33 6.69
N THR A 177 -2.47 18.16 7.16
CA THR A 177 -3.02 18.84 8.34
C THR A 177 -2.97 17.98 9.60
N PHE A 178 -2.76 16.66 9.44
CA PHE A 178 -2.57 15.73 10.54
C PHE A 178 -1.09 15.57 10.89
N PRO A 179 -0.77 15.13 12.12
CA PRO A 179 0.61 14.89 12.54
C PRO A 179 1.34 13.93 11.60
N LEU A 180 2.54 14.33 11.18
CA LEU A 180 3.32 13.57 10.21
C LEU A 180 3.91 12.29 10.81
N THR A 181 3.99 11.26 9.98
CA THR A 181 4.76 10.03 10.19
C THR A 181 6.15 10.17 9.58
N GLY A 182 6.25 10.80 8.43
CA GLY A 182 7.50 11.06 7.73
C GLY A 182 7.37 12.21 6.74
N VAL A 183 8.51 12.82 6.42
CA VAL A 183 8.63 13.97 5.52
C VAL A 183 9.29 13.51 4.22
N ALA A 184 8.72 13.89 3.08
CA ALA A 184 9.23 13.61 1.74
C ALA A 184 9.62 12.12 1.50
N CYS A 185 8.85 11.20 2.09
CA CYS A 185 9.18 9.78 2.12
C CYS A 185 8.35 8.94 1.13
N ILE A 186 7.19 9.41 0.70
CA ILE A 186 6.32 8.67 -0.22
C ILE A 186 6.74 8.88 -1.66
N THR A 187 6.85 7.78 -2.41
CA THR A 187 7.23 7.80 -3.84
C THR A 187 6.06 7.54 -4.76
N ARG A 188 5.05 6.74 -4.30
CA ARG A 188 3.87 6.36 -5.10
C ARG A 188 2.66 6.15 -4.23
N VAL A 189 1.50 6.54 -4.76
CA VAL A 189 0.19 6.34 -4.12
C VAL A 189 -0.74 5.58 -5.07
N TYR A 190 -1.30 4.48 -4.59
CA TYR A 190 -2.38 3.74 -5.25
C TYR A 190 -3.69 4.09 -4.54
N THR A 191 -4.62 4.63 -5.30
CA THR A 191 -5.91 5.03 -4.75
C THR A 191 -7.06 4.25 -5.38
N SER A 192 -8.26 4.46 -4.87
CA SER A 192 -9.48 3.92 -5.47
C SER A 192 -9.78 4.45 -6.88
N HIS A 193 -9.03 5.46 -7.38
CA HIS A 193 -9.30 6.10 -8.67
C HIS A 193 -8.07 6.25 -9.57
N ALA A 194 -6.86 6.20 -9.00
CA ALA A 194 -5.65 6.52 -9.73
C ALA A 194 -4.40 5.88 -9.13
N VAL A 195 -3.34 5.77 -9.95
CA VAL A 195 -1.95 5.58 -9.52
C VAL A 195 -1.21 6.89 -9.77
N ILE A 196 -0.56 7.40 -8.73
CA ILE A 196 0.07 8.71 -8.71
C ILE A 196 1.48 8.58 -8.16
N ASP A 197 2.47 9.07 -8.89
CA ASP A 197 3.85 9.20 -8.40
C ASP A 197 4.05 10.55 -7.74
N ILE A 198 4.96 10.59 -6.78
CA ILE A 198 5.46 11.85 -6.22
C ILE A 198 6.85 12.11 -6.81
N VAL A 199 6.93 13.14 -7.65
CA VAL A 199 8.16 13.48 -8.37
C VAL A 199 8.49 14.95 -8.11
N LYS A 200 9.64 15.19 -7.49
CA LYS A 200 10.13 16.55 -7.19
C LYS A 200 9.09 17.43 -6.48
N GLY A 201 8.39 16.85 -5.49
CA GLY A 201 7.39 17.56 -4.70
C GLY A 201 6.09 17.84 -5.44
N ARG A 202 5.72 17.04 -6.43
CA ARG A 202 4.48 17.15 -7.21
C ARG A 202 3.81 15.81 -7.39
N PHE A 203 2.48 15.80 -7.44
CA PHE A 203 1.71 14.64 -7.87
C PHE A 203 1.77 14.51 -9.39
N VAL A 204 2.23 13.36 -9.89
CA VAL A 204 2.30 13.01 -11.30
C VAL A 204 1.39 11.82 -11.57
N LEU A 205 0.32 12.06 -12.34
CA LEU A 205 -0.66 11.03 -12.67
C LEU A 205 -0.04 9.99 -13.62
N ARG A 206 -0.14 8.71 -13.25
CA ARG A 206 0.33 7.58 -14.06
C ARG A 206 -0.80 6.77 -14.66
N GLU A 207 -1.82 6.48 -13.86
CA GLU A 207 -3.00 5.73 -14.28
C GLU A 207 -4.25 6.32 -13.63
N LYS A 208 -5.38 6.25 -14.33
CA LYS A 208 -6.69 6.61 -13.79
C LYS A 208 -7.77 5.64 -14.30
N LEU A 209 -8.91 5.60 -13.64
CA LEU A 209 -10.06 4.88 -14.15
C LEU A 209 -10.44 5.42 -15.54
N ALA A 210 -10.62 4.52 -16.51
CA ALA A 210 -10.99 4.88 -17.88
C ALA A 210 -12.29 5.70 -17.95
N ALA A 211 -13.24 5.41 -17.06
CA ALA A 211 -14.54 6.08 -17.00
C ALA A 211 -14.49 7.50 -16.37
N MET A 212 -13.34 7.94 -15.87
CA MET A 212 -13.16 9.23 -15.19
C MET A 212 -12.29 10.17 -16.02
N SER A 213 -12.69 11.42 -16.16
CA SER A 213 -11.85 12.44 -16.79
C SER A 213 -10.74 12.92 -15.83
N GLN A 214 -9.73 13.60 -16.37
CA GLN A 214 -8.67 14.18 -15.54
C GLN A 214 -9.21 15.33 -14.67
N GLU A 215 -10.15 16.11 -15.17
CA GLU A 215 -10.80 17.20 -14.46
C GLU A 215 -11.62 16.70 -13.28
N GLU A 216 -12.35 15.58 -13.44
CA GLU A 216 -13.10 14.94 -12.36
C GLU A 216 -12.13 14.43 -11.26
N LEU A 217 -11.02 13.80 -11.66
CA LEU A 217 -10.01 13.35 -10.70
C LEU A 217 -9.33 14.53 -9.98
N GLN A 218 -9.03 15.62 -10.71
CA GLN A 218 -8.46 16.84 -10.14
C GLN A 218 -9.41 17.46 -9.12
N ALA A 219 -10.71 17.48 -9.37
CA ALA A 219 -11.70 18.01 -8.44
C ALA A 219 -11.76 17.26 -7.10
N MET A 220 -11.32 15.99 -7.08
CA MET A 220 -11.23 15.13 -5.89
C MET A 220 -9.83 15.16 -5.24
N THR A 221 -8.87 15.87 -5.82
CA THR A 221 -7.48 15.92 -5.38
C THR A 221 -7.17 17.31 -4.82
N GLY A 222 -6.69 17.38 -3.59
CA GLY A 222 -6.43 18.63 -2.87
C GLY A 222 -5.14 19.37 -3.25
N ALA A 223 -4.47 18.93 -4.33
CA ALA A 223 -3.29 19.56 -4.90
C ALA A 223 -3.25 19.36 -6.42
N PRO A 224 -2.47 20.15 -7.18
CA PRO A 224 -2.40 19.99 -8.64
C PRO A 224 -1.91 18.61 -9.05
N LEU A 225 -2.62 17.98 -10.01
CA LEU A 225 -2.20 16.76 -10.69
C LEU A 225 -1.47 17.13 -11.98
N HIS A 226 -0.21 16.76 -12.07
CA HIS A 226 0.60 16.93 -13.27
C HIS A 226 0.55 15.68 -14.14
N VAL A 227 0.66 15.88 -15.44
CA VAL A 227 0.82 14.79 -16.43
C VAL A 227 2.18 14.93 -17.06
N GLU A 228 2.99 13.89 -16.93
CA GLU A 228 4.31 13.79 -17.54
C GLU A 228 4.36 12.49 -18.34
N GLY A 229 4.08 12.57 -19.64
CA GLY A 229 3.94 11.43 -20.55
C GLY A 229 2.53 10.86 -20.63
N PRO A 230 2.35 9.67 -21.21
CA PRO A 230 1.05 9.04 -21.35
C PRO A 230 0.49 8.63 -19.98
N VAL A 231 -0.81 8.85 -19.79
CA VAL A 231 -1.58 8.34 -18.63
C VAL A 231 -2.24 7.05 -19.04
N GLY A 232 -1.95 5.97 -18.29
CA GLY A 232 -2.53 4.66 -18.55
C GLY A 232 -3.96 4.53 -17.99
N ASP A 233 -4.71 3.57 -18.54
CA ASP A 233 -5.96 3.14 -17.93
C ASP A 233 -5.67 2.23 -16.72
N LEU A 234 -6.31 2.53 -15.60
CA LEU A 234 -6.24 1.72 -14.38
C LEU A 234 -7.12 0.48 -14.57
N VAL A 235 -6.49 -0.60 -15.02
CA VAL A 235 -7.15 -1.87 -15.32
C VAL A 235 -6.91 -2.86 -14.19
N VAL A 236 -7.99 -3.41 -13.64
CA VAL A 236 -7.96 -4.41 -12.56
C VAL A 236 -8.99 -5.51 -12.83
N PRO A 237 -8.77 -6.74 -12.30
CA PRO A 237 -9.76 -7.81 -12.42
C PRO A 237 -11.00 -7.54 -11.57
N LYS A 238 -12.09 -8.27 -11.85
CA LYS A 238 -13.19 -8.45 -10.89
C LYS A 238 -12.70 -9.39 -9.80
N LEU A 239 -12.62 -8.89 -8.57
CA LEU A 239 -12.19 -9.61 -7.36
C LEU A 239 -13.35 -9.74 -6.38
#